data_347d7d4902d5b92a75377bd784bceacf
#
_entry.id   347d7d4902d5b92a75377bd784bceacf
#
_cell.length_a   1.000
_cell.length_b   1.000
_cell.length_c   1.000
_cell.angle_alpha   90.00
_cell.angle_beta   90.00
_cell.angle_gamma   90.00
#
_symmetry.space_group_name_H-M   'P 1'
#
loop_
_entity.id
_entity.type
_entity.pdbx_description
1 polymer ?
#
loop_
_entity_poly.entity_id
_entity_poly.type
_entity_poly.pdbx_seq_one_letter_code
_entity_poly.pdbx_strand_id
1 'polypeptide(L)'
;MKDRFSSGSQLYQLARPSYPASLIQEILKHVATPQFAWDCGAGSGQLTQLLAPYFDTVVATDISAQQLQHAPYFENVSYQVQSAEHTSFAEQSFDLITVAQAIHWFDFDGFYAEVLRTLRPEGILAVIGYGLIQLQQLELQGCIERLYFKTLKGYWDAERRYIDEAYQTIPFPFEKIATSELSMSFQWSAAQLLDYLNTWSALKHYRAKNSDDPLYEFKAFFALDDHANQLFELKFPIFLRLGRLPVSAH
;
A
#
# COMPACT_ATOMS: atom_id res chain seq x y z
N MET A 1 -0.70 -17.80 1.59
CA MET A 1 -1.50 -16.55 1.75
C MET A 1 -2.97 -16.80 1.43
N LYS A 2 -3.94 -16.19 2.12
CA LYS A 2 -5.39 -16.35 1.83
C LYS A 2 -5.87 -15.10 1.11
N ASP A 3 -6.60 -15.26 -0.01
CA ASP A 3 -7.27 -14.16 -0.70
C ASP A 3 -8.37 -13.55 0.21
N ARG A 4 -8.16 -12.30 0.65
CA ARG A 4 -9.07 -11.55 1.52
C ARG A 4 -9.66 -10.32 0.83
N PHE A 5 -9.30 -10.05 -0.44
CA PHE A 5 -9.53 -8.77 -1.12
C PHE A 5 -10.45 -8.83 -2.33
N SER A 6 -10.93 -10.00 -2.71
CA SER A 6 -11.76 -10.19 -3.91
C SER A 6 -13.16 -9.55 -3.82
N SER A 7 -13.70 -9.26 -2.63
CA SER A 7 -15.03 -8.65 -2.49
C SER A 7 -14.96 -7.13 -2.36
N GLY A 8 -15.55 -6.39 -3.32
CA GLY A 8 -15.66 -4.92 -3.28
C GLY A 8 -14.50 -4.15 -3.92
N SER A 9 -13.77 -4.76 -4.85
CA SER A 9 -12.54 -4.24 -5.47
C SER A 9 -12.69 -2.86 -6.14
N GLN A 10 -13.81 -2.57 -6.77
CA GLN A 10 -14.01 -1.33 -7.54
C GLN A 10 -14.16 -0.08 -6.65
N LEU A 11 -14.99 -0.14 -5.60
CA LEU A 11 -15.10 0.93 -4.60
C LEU A 11 -13.80 1.09 -3.80
N TYR A 12 -13.13 -0.03 -3.51
CA TYR A 12 -11.83 -0.04 -2.84
C TYR A 12 -10.77 0.71 -3.64
N GLN A 13 -10.70 0.48 -4.96
CA GLN A 13 -9.73 1.12 -5.85
C GLN A 13 -9.93 2.63 -5.94
N LEU A 14 -11.19 3.09 -6.09
CA LEU A 14 -11.53 4.51 -6.25
C LEU A 14 -11.38 5.31 -4.96
N ALA A 15 -11.59 4.67 -3.80
CA ALA A 15 -11.57 5.33 -2.50
C ALA A 15 -10.18 5.34 -1.83
N ARG A 16 -9.21 4.56 -2.32
CA ARG A 16 -7.86 4.51 -1.74
C ARG A 16 -6.97 5.64 -2.29
N PRO A 17 -6.06 6.20 -1.44
CA PRO A 17 -5.15 7.23 -1.89
C PRO A 17 -4.20 6.72 -2.96
N SER A 18 -3.95 7.53 -3.99
CA SER A 18 -2.95 7.24 -5.03
C SER A 18 -1.57 7.70 -4.58
N TYR A 19 -0.54 6.92 -4.93
CA TYR A 19 0.84 7.30 -4.62
C TYR A 19 1.28 8.52 -5.43
N PRO A 20 2.08 9.44 -4.84
CA PRO A 20 2.58 10.60 -5.56
C PRO A 20 3.77 10.24 -6.46
N ALA A 21 3.97 11.00 -7.53
CA ALA A 21 5.13 10.83 -8.41
C ALA A 21 6.47 10.96 -7.68
N SER A 22 6.53 11.77 -6.62
CA SER A 22 7.72 11.93 -5.78
C SER A 22 8.19 10.63 -5.12
N LEU A 23 7.29 9.70 -4.83
CA LEU A 23 7.65 8.37 -4.33
C LEU A 23 8.48 7.60 -5.37
N ILE A 24 8.01 7.57 -6.61
CA ILE A 24 8.73 6.89 -7.70
C ILE A 24 10.06 7.57 -7.98
N GLN A 25 10.09 8.90 -8.00
CA GLN A 25 11.32 9.67 -8.18
C GLN A 25 12.34 9.38 -7.09
N GLU A 26 11.90 9.23 -5.82
CA GLU A 26 12.80 8.86 -4.72
C GLU A 26 13.40 7.47 -4.94
N ILE A 27 12.59 6.48 -5.33
CA ILE A 27 13.06 5.12 -5.61
C ILE A 27 14.05 5.12 -6.78
N LEU A 28 13.73 5.80 -7.88
CA LEU A 28 14.54 5.82 -9.10
C LEU A 28 15.92 6.44 -8.92
N LYS A 29 16.15 7.30 -7.92
CA LYS A 29 17.49 7.81 -7.59
C LYS A 29 18.50 6.70 -7.29
N HIS A 30 18.03 5.53 -6.90
CA HIS A 30 18.83 4.41 -6.43
C HIS A 30 18.87 3.25 -7.44
N VAL A 31 18.06 3.29 -8.49
CA VAL A 31 18.01 2.29 -9.57
C VAL A 31 18.95 2.73 -10.69
N ALA A 32 20.07 2.02 -10.85
CA ALA A 32 21.09 2.41 -11.83
C ALA A 32 20.62 2.28 -13.29
N THR A 33 19.88 1.21 -13.58
CA THR A 33 19.40 0.90 -14.94
C THR A 33 17.96 0.39 -14.85
N PRO A 34 16.94 1.22 -15.09
CA PRO A 34 15.53 0.83 -14.90
C PRO A 34 14.99 0.05 -16.11
N GLN A 35 15.42 -1.22 -16.26
CA GLN A 35 14.96 -2.10 -17.34
C GLN A 35 13.81 -2.99 -16.90
N PHE A 36 13.95 -3.70 -15.78
CA PHE A 36 13.00 -4.72 -15.33
C PHE A 36 12.55 -4.46 -13.90
N ALA A 37 11.25 -4.29 -13.72
CA ALA A 37 10.65 -4.14 -12.39
C ALA A 37 9.67 -5.29 -12.09
N TRP A 38 9.64 -5.72 -10.83
CA TRP A 38 8.61 -6.59 -10.29
C TRP A 38 7.81 -5.84 -9.23
N ASP A 39 6.50 -5.68 -9.47
CA ASP A 39 5.55 -5.15 -8.48
C ASP A 39 4.83 -6.34 -7.82
N CYS A 40 5.24 -6.67 -6.60
CA CYS A 40 4.78 -7.83 -5.85
C CYS A 40 3.61 -7.47 -4.93
N GLY A 41 2.50 -8.20 -5.03
CA GLY A 41 1.26 -7.85 -4.34
C GLY A 41 0.62 -6.60 -4.95
N ALA A 42 0.61 -6.54 -6.29
CA ALA A 42 0.23 -5.36 -7.07
C ALA A 42 -1.24 -4.95 -6.93
N GLY A 43 -2.10 -5.87 -6.49
CA GLY A 43 -3.53 -5.64 -6.39
C GLY A 43 -4.13 -5.21 -7.73
N SER A 44 -4.78 -4.06 -7.76
CA SER A 44 -5.34 -3.47 -8.98
C SER A 44 -4.36 -2.57 -9.75
N GLY A 45 -3.04 -2.71 -9.54
CA GLY A 45 -2.01 -2.04 -10.32
C GLY A 45 -1.77 -0.56 -9.97
N GLN A 46 -2.13 -0.10 -8.76
CA GLN A 46 -1.96 1.31 -8.38
C GLN A 46 -0.50 1.78 -8.40
N LEU A 47 0.45 0.95 -7.97
CA LEU A 47 1.87 1.27 -8.07
C LEU A 47 2.41 0.90 -9.46
N THR A 48 1.96 -0.22 -10.02
CA THR A 48 2.37 -0.71 -11.34
C THR A 48 2.27 0.37 -12.42
N GLN A 49 1.13 1.10 -12.48
CA GLN A 49 0.92 2.17 -13.46
C GLN A 49 1.93 3.32 -13.32
N LEU A 50 2.45 3.55 -12.12
CA LEU A 50 3.46 4.59 -11.88
C LEU A 50 4.88 4.12 -12.23
N LEU A 51 5.12 2.81 -12.25
CA LEU A 51 6.38 2.21 -12.69
C LEU A 51 6.46 2.09 -14.21
N ALA A 52 5.35 1.81 -14.88
CA ALA A 52 5.29 1.56 -16.32
C ALA A 52 6.02 2.59 -17.19
N PRO A 53 5.96 3.92 -16.93
CA PRO A 53 6.66 4.92 -17.75
C PRO A 53 8.19 4.89 -17.64
N TYR A 54 8.75 4.20 -16.65
CA TYR A 54 10.18 4.28 -16.33
C TYR A 54 10.97 3.00 -16.62
N PHE A 55 10.28 1.86 -16.82
CA PHE A 55 10.91 0.56 -17.03
C PHE A 55 10.58 0.01 -18.41
N ASP A 56 11.54 -0.71 -19.02
CA ASP A 56 11.29 -1.40 -20.29
C ASP A 56 10.23 -2.50 -20.13
N THR A 57 10.23 -3.17 -18.97
CA THR A 57 9.27 -4.21 -18.64
C THR A 57 8.91 -4.16 -17.16
N VAL A 58 7.62 -4.22 -16.86
CA VAL A 58 7.09 -4.38 -15.51
C VAL A 58 6.30 -5.69 -15.43
N VAL A 59 6.65 -6.53 -14.47
CA VAL A 59 5.86 -7.71 -14.13
C VAL A 59 5.14 -7.44 -12.80
N ALA A 60 3.82 -7.49 -12.82
CA ALA A 60 2.99 -7.26 -11.64
C ALA A 60 2.35 -8.57 -11.21
N THR A 61 2.53 -8.98 -9.96
CA THR A 61 1.97 -10.23 -9.44
C THR A 61 1.06 -9.99 -8.25
N ASP A 62 0.00 -10.78 -8.18
CA ASP A 62 -0.88 -10.87 -7.02
C ASP A 62 -1.46 -12.29 -6.94
N ILE A 63 -1.87 -12.74 -5.75
CA ILE A 63 -2.57 -14.03 -5.60
C ILE A 63 -4.04 -13.95 -6.03
N SER A 64 -4.60 -12.73 -6.09
CA SER A 64 -5.98 -12.47 -6.45
C SER A 64 -6.10 -12.16 -7.94
N ALA A 65 -6.53 -13.14 -8.74
CA ALA A 65 -6.86 -12.91 -10.14
C ALA A 65 -7.91 -11.79 -10.32
N GLN A 66 -8.85 -11.66 -9.37
CA GLN A 66 -9.89 -10.65 -9.42
C GLN A 66 -9.32 -9.23 -9.25
N GLN A 67 -8.30 -9.04 -8.41
CA GLN A 67 -7.62 -7.76 -8.28
C GLN A 67 -6.92 -7.37 -9.59
N LEU A 68 -6.16 -8.31 -10.17
CA LEU A 68 -5.42 -8.09 -11.41
C LEU A 68 -6.33 -7.76 -12.62
N GLN A 69 -7.56 -8.29 -12.65
CA GLN A 69 -8.54 -7.98 -13.71
C GLN A 69 -8.94 -6.50 -13.78
N HIS A 70 -8.76 -5.75 -12.70
CA HIS A 70 -9.05 -4.32 -12.64
C HIS A 70 -7.83 -3.44 -12.90
N ALA A 71 -6.66 -4.05 -13.13
CA ALA A 71 -5.44 -3.31 -13.36
C ALA A 71 -5.43 -2.67 -14.77
N PRO A 72 -4.84 -1.46 -14.91
CA PRO A 72 -4.78 -0.77 -16.19
C PRO A 72 -3.84 -1.49 -17.17
N TYR A 73 -4.18 -1.44 -18.44
CA TYR A 73 -3.35 -1.99 -19.50
C TYR A 73 -2.21 -1.05 -19.90
N PHE A 74 -1.00 -1.60 -20.03
CA PHE A 74 0.17 -0.96 -20.64
C PHE A 74 0.92 -1.99 -21.49
N GLU A 75 1.50 -1.59 -22.62
CA GLU A 75 2.19 -2.49 -23.54
C GLU A 75 3.39 -3.22 -22.90
N ASN A 76 4.06 -2.55 -21.96
CA ASN A 76 5.24 -3.05 -21.24
C ASN A 76 4.94 -3.67 -19.88
N VAL A 77 3.66 -3.90 -19.53
CA VAL A 77 3.25 -4.48 -18.25
C VAL A 77 2.60 -5.84 -18.45
N SER A 78 3.05 -6.83 -17.71
CA SER A 78 2.40 -8.15 -17.61
C SER A 78 1.85 -8.40 -16.22
N TYR A 79 0.60 -8.85 -16.12
CA TYR A 79 -0.06 -9.22 -14.87
C TYR A 79 -0.14 -10.74 -14.73
N GLN A 80 0.34 -11.27 -13.60
CA GLN A 80 0.45 -12.72 -13.40
C GLN A 80 -0.05 -13.11 -12.01
N VAL A 81 -0.83 -14.20 -11.92
CA VAL A 81 -1.26 -14.75 -10.63
C VAL A 81 -0.14 -15.61 -10.06
N GLN A 82 0.59 -15.08 -9.10
CA GLN A 82 1.69 -15.76 -8.41
C GLN A 82 1.74 -15.34 -6.94
N SER A 83 2.26 -16.20 -6.07
CA SER A 83 2.54 -15.83 -4.68
C SER A 83 3.83 -15.02 -4.58
N ALA A 84 3.96 -14.23 -3.52
CA ALA A 84 5.16 -13.46 -3.24
C ALA A 84 6.36 -14.35 -2.84
N GLU A 85 6.06 -15.51 -2.29
CA GLU A 85 7.02 -16.43 -1.67
C GLU A 85 7.63 -17.42 -2.68
N HIS A 86 7.01 -17.56 -3.86
CA HIS A 86 7.47 -18.49 -4.88
C HIS A 86 6.96 -18.08 -6.25
N THR A 87 7.88 -17.72 -7.15
CA THR A 87 7.56 -17.30 -8.52
C THR A 87 8.26 -18.17 -9.57
N SER A 88 7.80 -18.07 -10.80
CA SER A 88 8.42 -18.72 -11.96
C SER A 88 9.56 -17.90 -12.58
N PHE A 89 9.97 -16.80 -11.98
CA PHE A 89 11.02 -15.93 -12.52
C PHE A 89 12.39 -16.57 -12.45
N ALA A 90 13.26 -16.23 -13.41
CA ALA A 90 14.66 -16.61 -13.36
C ALA A 90 15.41 -15.87 -12.24
N GLU A 91 16.57 -16.37 -11.84
CA GLU A 91 17.46 -15.68 -10.91
C GLU A 91 17.92 -14.35 -11.51
N GLN A 92 18.16 -13.35 -10.64
CA GLN A 92 18.74 -12.05 -11.02
C GLN A 92 18.01 -11.39 -12.21
N SER A 93 16.69 -11.39 -12.18
CA SER A 93 15.84 -10.87 -13.26
C SER A 93 15.53 -9.39 -13.15
N PHE A 94 15.47 -8.82 -11.92
CA PHE A 94 14.89 -7.52 -11.69
C PHE A 94 15.88 -6.48 -11.16
N ASP A 95 15.79 -5.26 -11.69
CA ASP A 95 16.52 -4.09 -11.21
C ASP A 95 15.82 -3.44 -10.02
N LEU A 96 14.49 -3.58 -9.99
CA LEU A 96 13.64 -3.09 -8.91
C LEU A 96 12.60 -4.15 -8.54
N ILE A 97 12.44 -4.40 -7.25
CA ILE A 97 11.30 -5.13 -6.70
C ILE A 97 10.55 -4.18 -5.76
N THR A 98 9.25 -4.01 -5.98
CA THR A 98 8.39 -3.18 -5.14
C THR A 98 7.33 -4.02 -4.42
N VAL A 99 7.00 -3.63 -3.20
CA VAL A 99 5.85 -4.15 -2.44
C VAL A 99 5.14 -2.97 -1.79
N ALA A 100 3.91 -2.70 -2.21
CA ALA A 100 3.13 -1.58 -1.70
C ALA A 100 1.89 -2.05 -0.93
N GLN A 101 1.81 -1.74 0.36
CA GLN A 101 0.69 -2.11 1.26
C GLN A 101 0.36 -3.63 1.28
N ALA A 102 1.34 -4.49 0.99
CA ALA A 102 1.10 -5.93 0.88
C ALA A 102 2.00 -6.80 1.77
N ILE A 103 3.24 -6.38 2.07
CA ILE A 103 4.25 -7.20 2.75
C ILE A 103 3.77 -7.80 4.08
N HIS A 104 2.92 -7.10 4.82
CA HIS A 104 2.40 -7.56 6.12
C HIS A 104 1.49 -8.80 6.03
N TRP A 105 1.15 -9.23 4.80
CA TRP A 105 0.41 -10.45 4.53
C TRP A 105 1.29 -11.64 4.14
N PHE A 106 2.58 -11.41 3.88
CA PHE A 106 3.50 -12.40 3.34
C PHE A 106 4.12 -13.26 4.44
N ASP A 107 4.56 -14.46 4.07
CA ASP A 107 5.60 -15.17 4.81
C ASP A 107 6.94 -14.48 4.54
N PHE A 108 7.49 -13.83 5.55
CA PHE A 108 8.69 -12.99 5.37
C PHE A 108 9.90 -13.79 4.92
N ASP A 109 10.12 -14.99 5.45
CA ASP A 109 11.28 -15.80 5.12
C ASP A 109 11.20 -16.27 3.67
N GLY A 110 10.04 -16.78 3.24
CA GLY A 110 9.80 -17.18 1.85
C GLY A 110 9.90 -16.01 0.88
N PHE A 111 9.29 -14.87 1.21
CA PHE A 111 9.36 -13.67 0.37
C PHE A 111 10.79 -13.16 0.21
N TYR A 112 11.54 -13.03 1.31
CA TYR A 112 12.91 -12.53 1.21
C TYR A 112 13.86 -13.52 0.50
N ALA A 113 13.65 -14.82 0.64
CA ALA A 113 14.39 -15.81 -0.15
C ALA A 113 14.13 -15.62 -1.65
N GLU A 114 12.88 -15.33 -2.04
CA GLU A 114 12.51 -15.09 -3.43
C GLU A 114 13.07 -13.77 -3.95
N VAL A 115 13.06 -12.70 -3.14
CA VAL A 115 13.71 -11.43 -3.48
C VAL A 115 15.21 -11.62 -3.67
N LEU A 116 15.89 -12.31 -2.74
CA LEU A 116 17.35 -12.59 -2.84
C LEU A 116 17.70 -13.36 -4.10
N ARG A 117 16.82 -14.27 -4.55
CA ARG A 117 17.01 -15.06 -5.77
C ARG A 117 16.80 -14.24 -7.05
N THR A 118 15.76 -13.37 -7.07
CA THR A 118 15.29 -12.73 -8.30
C THR A 118 15.83 -11.31 -8.50
N LEU A 119 16.31 -10.66 -7.44
CA LEU A 119 16.90 -9.33 -7.52
C LEU A 119 18.33 -9.41 -8.10
N ARG A 120 18.65 -8.52 -9.03
CA ARG A 120 20.02 -8.37 -9.55
C ARG A 120 20.98 -7.87 -8.48
N PRO A 121 22.30 -8.09 -8.60
CA PRO A 121 23.28 -7.64 -7.59
C PRO A 121 23.18 -6.16 -7.22
N GLU A 122 22.95 -5.28 -8.20
CA GLU A 122 22.77 -3.82 -8.01
C GLU A 122 21.30 -3.42 -7.87
N GLY A 123 20.40 -4.40 -7.79
CA GLY A 123 18.95 -4.17 -7.73
C GLY A 123 18.50 -3.61 -6.38
N ILE A 124 17.34 -3.00 -6.39
CA ILE A 124 16.71 -2.34 -5.23
C ILE A 124 15.42 -3.06 -4.83
N LEU A 125 15.29 -3.35 -3.55
CA LEU A 125 14.00 -3.68 -2.93
C LEU A 125 13.38 -2.42 -2.34
N ALA A 126 12.14 -2.11 -2.71
CA ALA A 126 11.35 -1.01 -2.17
C ALA A 126 10.09 -1.54 -1.46
N VAL A 127 10.06 -1.46 -0.14
CA VAL A 127 8.88 -1.79 0.68
C VAL A 127 8.18 -0.49 1.06
N ILE A 128 6.93 -0.35 0.63
CA ILE A 128 6.15 0.87 0.69
C ILE A 128 4.90 0.65 1.54
N GLY A 129 4.64 1.58 2.43
CA GLY A 129 3.39 1.65 3.17
C GLY A 129 2.97 3.08 3.44
N TYR A 130 1.75 3.25 3.91
CA TYR A 130 1.29 4.52 4.44
C TYR A 130 0.50 4.32 5.73
N GLY A 131 0.63 5.29 6.63
CA GLY A 131 0.01 5.27 7.95
C GLY A 131 -1.43 5.75 7.95
N LEU A 132 -1.93 5.99 9.17
CA LEU A 132 -3.27 6.52 9.40
C LEU A 132 -3.40 7.91 8.77
N ILE A 133 -4.57 8.17 8.18
CA ILE A 133 -4.97 9.48 7.68
C ILE A 133 -4.83 10.55 8.77
N GLN A 134 -4.31 11.70 8.39
CA GLN A 134 -4.16 12.88 9.24
C GLN A 134 -4.94 14.04 8.61
N LEU A 135 -5.89 14.61 9.34
CA LEU A 135 -6.71 15.73 8.90
C LEU A 135 -6.27 17.02 9.58
N GLN A 136 -6.28 18.13 8.85
CA GLN A 136 -6.01 19.44 9.44
C GLN A 136 -7.16 19.92 10.33
N GLN A 137 -8.40 19.55 10.01
CA GLN A 137 -9.57 19.85 10.84
C GLN A 137 -9.53 19.02 12.12
N LEU A 138 -9.24 19.68 13.25
CA LEU A 138 -8.99 19.03 14.55
C LEU A 138 -10.16 18.18 15.04
N GLU A 139 -11.39 18.60 14.81
CA GLU A 139 -12.58 17.85 15.22
C GLU A 139 -12.70 16.53 14.46
N LEU A 140 -12.53 16.55 13.13
CA LEU A 140 -12.47 15.34 12.30
C LEU A 140 -11.28 14.45 12.64
N GLN A 141 -10.11 15.03 12.94
CA GLN A 141 -8.97 14.26 13.41
C GLN A 141 -9.30 13.51 14.70
N GLY A 142 -9.98 14.18 15.64
CA GLY A 142 -10.47 13.53 16.86
C GLY A 142 -11.48 12.40 16.59
N CYS A 143 -12.34 12.55 15.58
CA CYS A 143 -13.25 11.47 15.13
C CYS A 143 -12.47 10.27 14.57
N ILE A 144 -11.44 10.51 13.74
CA ILE A 144 -10.55 9.44 13.23
C ILE A 144 -9.89 8.67 14.37
N GLU A 145 -9.33 9.38 15.34
CA GLU A 145 -8.63 8.74 16.47
C GLU A 145 -9.59 7.93 17.35
N ARG A 146 -10.78 8.46 17.64
CA ARG A 146 -11.78 7.71 18.38
C ARG A 146 -12.26 6.48 17.62
N LEU A 147 -12.54 6.63 16.32
CA LEU A 147 -12.94 5.50 15.47
C LEU A 147 -11.86 4.44 15.45
N TYR A 148 -10.60 4.82 15.16
CA TYR A 148 -9.50 3.90 14.97
C TYR A 148 -9.08 3.18 16.26
N PHE A 149 -8.81 3.95 17.33
CA PHE A 149 -8.20 3.45 18.56
C PHE A 149 -9.20 2.99 19.61
N LYS A 150 -10.48 3.43 19.54
CA LYS A 150 -11.50 3.06 20.53
C LYS A 150 -12.58 2.19 19.92
N THR A 151 -13.35 2.70 18.95
CA THR A 151 -14.53 1.99 18.40
C THR A 151 -14.12 0.71 17.67
N LEU A 152 -13.08 0.78 16.83
CA LEU A 152 -12.59 -0.35 16.04
C LEU A 152 -11.48 -1.16 16.72
N LYS A 153 -11.15 -0.84 17.98
CA LYS A 153 -10.20 -1.63 18.76
C LYS A 153 -10.68 -3.08 18.88
N GLY A 154 -9.83 -4.02 18.47
CA GLY A 154 -10.14 -5.46 18.47
C GLY A 154 -10.89 -5.98 17.25
N TYR A 155 -11.17 -5.11 16.26
CA TYR A 155 -11.74 -5.50 14.97
C TYR A 155 -10.72 -5.47 13.82
N TRP A 156 -9.53 -4.93 14.06
CA TRP A 156 -8.43 -4.96 13.10
C TRP A 156 -7.83 -6.36 12.97
N ASP A 157 -7.40 -6.71 11.76
CA ASP A 157 -6.57 -7.90 11.54
C ASP A 157 -5.24 -7.74 12.29
N ALA A 158 -4.68 -8.87 12.78
CA ALA A 158 -3.46 -8.83 13.61
C ALA A 158 -2.26 -8.22 12.87
N GLU A 159 -2.22 -8.40 11.55
CA GLU A 159 -1.18 -7.90 10.65
C GLU A 159 -1.20 -6.37 10.54
N ARG A 160 -2.33 -5.70 10.90
CA ARG A 160 -2.43 -4.24 10.91
C ARG A 160 -1.36 -3.58 11.79
N ARG A 161 -0.93 -4.24 12.86
CA ARG A 161 0.14 -3.76 13.74
C ARG A 161 1.40 -3.35 12.98
N TYR A 162 1.76 -4.06 11.92
CA TYR A 162 2.95 -3.73 11.11
C TYR A 162 2.83 -2.38 10.41
N ILE A 163 1.61 -1.99 10.00
CA ILE A 163 1.34 -0.68 9.41
C ILE A 163 1.42 0.39 10.50
N ASP A 164 0.85 0.15 11.69
CA ASP A 164 0.88 1.08 12.81
C ASP A 164 2.31 1.34 13.30
N GLU A 165 3.19 0.36 13.17
CA GLU A 165 4.62 0.41 13.48
C GLU A 165 5.46 0.86 12.27
N ALA A 166 4.84 1.40 11.21
CA ALA A 166 5.50 1.85 9.96
C ALA A 166 6.46 0.80 9.38
N TYR A 167 6.10 -0.48 9.48
CA TYR A 167 6.89 -1.65 9.08
C TYR A 167 8.24 -1.82 9.79
N GLN A 168 8.51 -1.07 10.87
CA GLN A 168 9.81 -1.12 11.57
C GLN A 168 10.11 -2.48 12.20
N THR A 169 9.08 -3.22 12.58
CA THR A 169 9.20 -4.55 13.22
C THR A 169 9.21 -5.70 12.21
N ILE A 170 8.97 -5.44 10.93
CA ILE A 170 9.17 -6.44 9.87
C ILE A 170 10.69 -6.64 9.67
N PRO A 171 11.21 -7.88 9.69
CA PRO A 171 12.59 -8.16 9.33
C PRO A 171 12.98 -7.49 8.00
N PHE A 172 14.23 -7.07 7.86
CA PHE A 172 14.69 -6.46 6.61
C PHE A 172 16.17 -6.82 6.39
N PRO A 173 16.45 -7.98 5.81
CA PRO A 173 17.80 -8.52 5.67
C PRO A 173 18.57 -7.89 4.49
N PHE A 174 18.41 -6.60 4.28
CA PHE A 174 19.03 -5.82 3.20
C PHE A 174 19.85 -4.67 3.77
N GLU A 175 20.85 -4.23 3.04
CA GLU A 175 21.58 -3.00 3.35
C GLU A 175 20.63 -1.82 3.12
N LYS A 176 20.28 -1.11 4.21
CA LYS A 176 19.31 -0.04 4.19
C LYS A 176 19.85 1.21 3.49
N ILE A 177 19.03 1.78 2.64
CA ILE A 177 19.27 3.06 1.98
C ILE A 177 18.44 4.13 2.67
N ALA A 178 19.07 5.27 3.00
CA ALA A 178 18.36 6.41 3.55
C ALA A 178 17.41 7.04 2.53
N THR A 179 16.23 7.42 2.96
CA THR A 179 15.19 8.01 2.11
C THR A 179 14.70 9.33 2.68
N SER A 180 14.17 10.19 1.82
CA SER A 180 13.48 11.43 2.24
C SER A 180 12.15 11.10 2.91
N GLU A 181 11.67 12.02 3.77
CA GLU A 181 10.29 11.95 4.26
C GLU A 181 9.31 12.21 3.12
N LEU A 182 8.29 11.37 3.03
CA LEU A 182 7.28 11.41 1.99
C LEU A 182 5.88 11.40 2.60
N SER A 183 4.95 12.07 1.92
CA SER A 183 3.53 12.00 2.25
C SER A 183 2.66 12.14 1.01
N MET A 184 1.45 11.63 1.08
CA MET A 184 0.38 11.90 0.11
C MET A 184 -0.54 12.95 0.70
N SER A 185 -0.81 14.03 -0.02
CA SER A 185 -1.71 15.12 0.40
C SER A 185 -2.90 15.20 -0.55
N PHE A 186 -4.09 15.36 0.01
CA PHE A 186 -5.35 15.43 -0.74
C PHE A 186 -6.27 16.49 -0.17
N GLN A 187 -7.22 16.90 -1.00
CA GLN A 187 -8.41 17.64 -0.60
C GLN A 187 -9.63 16.79 -0.92
N TRP A 188 -10.28 16.24 0.10
CA TRP A 188 -11.42 15.35 -0.07
C TRP A 188 -12.72 15.96 0.42
N SER A 189 -13.79 15.67 -0.29
CA SER A 189 -15.15 15.93 0.18
C SER A 189 -15.53 14.97 1.32
N ALA A 190 -16.60 15.28 2.02
CA ALA A 190 -17.21 14.41 3.03
C ALA A 190 -17.50 12.99 2.45
N ALA A 191 -18.03 12.92 1.23
CA ALA A 191 -18.34 11.66 0.56
C ALA A 191 -17.07 10.82 0.34
N GLN A 192 -16.01 11.42 -0.21
CA GLN A 192 -14.73 10.72 -0.44
C GLN A 192 -14.10 10.21 0.87
N LEU A 193 -14.17 11.00 1.94
CA LEU A 193 -13.67 10.56 3.26
C LEU A 193 -14.48 9.38 3.79
N LEU A 194 -15.80 9.42 3.70
CA LEU A 194 -16.66 8.32 4.11
C LEU A 194 -16.43 7.06 3.27
N ASP A 195 -16.25 7.20 1.96
CA ASP A 195 -15.93 6.09 1.05
C ASP A 195 -14.60 5.44 1.43
N TYR A 196 -13.57 6.25 1.71
CA TYR A 196 -12.28 5.75 2.20
C TYR A 196 -12.44 4.97 3.51
N LEU A 197 -13.13 5.52 4.51
CA LEU A 197 -13.38 4.85 5.79
C LEU A 197 -14.11 3.52 5.60
N ASN A 198 -15.08 3.47 4.68
CA ASN A 198 -15.83 2.25 4.35
C ASN A 198 -14.95 1.15 3.72
N THR A 199 -13.73 1.46 3.26
CA THR A 199 -12.76 0.45 2.81
C THR A 199 -12.05 -0.29 3.95
N TRP A 200 -12.14 0.20 5.20
CA TRP A 200 -11.42 -0.39 6.33
C TRP A 200 -11.97 -1.76 6.70
N SER A 201 -11.10 -2.77 6.79
CA SER A 201 -11.50 -4.14 7.15
C SER A 201 -12.16 -4.19 8.54
N ALA A 202 -11.60 -3.45 9.50
CA ALA A 202 -12.15 -3.37 10.85
C ALA A 202 -13.58 -2.82 10.88
N LEU A 203 -13.92 -1.87 9.98
CA LEU A 203 -15.29 -1.35 9.87
C LEU A 203 -16.27 -2.43 9.39
N LYS A 204 -15.85 -3.26 8.43
CA LYS A 204 -16.63 -4.41 7.95
C LYS A 204 -16.83 -5.43 9.08
N HIS A 205 -15.77 -5.75 9.82
CA HIS A 205 -15.85 -6.67 10.98
C HIS A 205 -16.73 -6.13 12.10
N TYR A 206 -16.67 -4.82 12.36
CA TYR A 206 -17.50 -4.17 13.36
C TYR A 206 -18.99 -4.30 13.00
N ARG A 207 -19.37 -3.91 11.78
CA ARG A 207 -20.76 -3.95 11.29
C ARG A 207 -21.34 -5.37 11.24
N ALA A 208 -20.51 -6.39 11.09
CA ALA A 208 -20.95 -7.78 11.12
C ALA A 208 -21.37 -8.24 12.52
N LYS A 209 -20.98 -7.52 13.58
CA LYS A 209 -21.21 -7.90 14.99
C LYS A 209 -22.06 -6.89 15.79
N ASN A 210 -22.24 -5.68 15.26
CA ASN A 210 -22.91 -4.58 15.95
C ASN A 210 -23.97 -3.98 15.03
N SER A 211 -25.03 -3.40 15.62
CA SER A 211 -26.15 -2.79 14.88
C SER A 211 -26.06 -1.26 14.77
N ASP A 212 -25.18 -0.62 15.55
CA ASP A 212 -24.95 0.81 15.51
C ASP A 212 -24.05 1.23 14.33
N ASP A 213 -24.13 2.49 13.94
CA ASP A 213 -23.29 3.02 12.86
C ASP A 213 -22.00 3.64 13.42
N PRO A 214 -20.84 3.00 13.22
CA PRO A 214 -19.56 3.50 13.73
C PRO A 214 -19.11 4.81 13.08
N LEU A 215 -19.75 5.23 11.97
CA LEU A 215 -19.48 6.50 11.29
C LEU A 215 -20.44 7.63 11.69
N TYR A 216 -21.26 7.44 12.74
CA TYR A 216 -22.27 8.41 13.17
C TYR A 216 -21.66 9.80 13.44
N GLU A 217 -20.53 9.89 14.15
CA GLU A 217 -19.88 11.17 14.47
C GLU A 217 -19.48 11.94 13.19
N PHE A 218 -18.96 11.25 12.18
CA PHE A 218 -18.60 11.87 10.88
C PHE A 218 -19.84 12.38 10.15
N LYS A 219 -20.90 11.57 10.10
CA LYS A 219 -22.16 11.96 9.45
C LYS A 219 -22.80 13.17 10.13
N ALA A 220 -22.77 13.19 11.46
CA ALA A 220 -23.27 14.34 12.24
C ALA A 220 -22.45 15.61 11.97
N PHE A 221 -21.12 15.49 11.91
CA PHE A 221 -20.24 16.62 11.57
C PHE A 221 -20.52 17.16 10.16
N PHE A 222 -20.65 16.28 9.16
CA PHE A 222 -20.91 16.68 7.77
C PHE A 222 -22.33 17.19 7.52
N ALA A 223 -23.27 16.91 8.41
CA ALA A 223 -24.62 17.43 8.31
C ALA A 223 -24.75 18.91 8.72
N LEU A 224 -23.72 19.51 9.28
CA LEU A 224 -23.68 20.94 9.56
C LEU A 224 -23.59 21.73 8.25
N ASP A 225 -24.37 22.82 8.12
CA ASP A 225 -24.50 23.59 6.88
C ASP A 225 -23.15 24.08 6.33
N ASP A 226 -22.23 24.45 7.20
CA ASP A 226 -20.90 24.95 6.80
C ASP A 226 -19.96 23.87 6.25
N HIS A 227 -20.28 22.58 6.46
CA HIS A 227 -19.42 21.46 6.08
C HIS A 227 -19.90 20.67 4.86
N ALA A 228 -21.14 20.87 4.43
CA ALA A 228 -21.78 20.05 3.39
C ALA A 228 -21.03 20.07 2.04
N ASN A 229 -20.43 21.21 1.68
CA ASN A 229 -19.71 21.41 0.42
C ASN A 229 -18.21 21.69 0.60
N GLN A 230 -17.69 21.53 1.80
CA GLN A 230 -16.29 21.80 2.12
C GLN A 230 -15.38 20.68 1.61
N LEU A 231 -14.17 21.06 1.15
CA LEU A 231 -13.07 20.12 0.97
C LEU A 231 -12.18 20.15 2.21
N PHE A 232 -11.83 18.97 2.69
CA PHE A 232 -11.00 18.79 3.88
C PHE A 232 -9.59 18.43 3.47
N GLU A 233 -8.61 19.20 3.95
CA GLU A 233 -7.20 18.91 3.75
C GLU A 233 -6.77 17.75 4.63
N LEU A 234 -6.13 16.78 4.01
CA LEU A 234 -5.64 15.58 4.67
C LEU A 234 -4.35 15.08 4.07
N LYS A 235 -3.63 14.30 4.84
CA LYS A 235 -2.42 13.64 4.38
C LYS A 235 -2.30 12.22 4.93
N PHE A 236 -1.53 11.39 4.21
CA PHE A 236 -1.07 10.09 4.67
C PHE A 236 0.46 10.11 4.73
N PRO A 237 1.08 9.88 5.88
CA PRO A 237 2.53 9.70 5.94
C PRO A 237 2.90 8.42 5.18
N ILE A 238 3.87 8.51 4.26
CA ILE A 238 4.45 7.36 3.58
C ILE A 238 5.66 6.87 4.37
N PHE A 239 5.77 5.58 4.56
CA PHE A 239 6.99 4.95 4.99
C PHE A 239 7.55 4.11 3.85
N LEU A 240 8.82 4.38 3.53
CA LEU A 240 9.57 3.76 2.46
C LEU A 240 10.82 3.10 3.06
N ARG A 241 10.97 1.80 2.83
CA ARG A 241 12.19 1.06 3.18
C ARG A 241 12.85 0.62 1.89
N LEU A 242 13.98 1.24 1.57
CA LEU A 242 14.82 0.83 0.44
C LEU A 242 15.99 -0.02 0.93
N GLY A 243 16.35 -1.02 0.16
CA GLY A 243 17.48 -1.87 0.45
C GLY A 243 18.14 -2.44 -0.79
N ARG A 244 19.43 -2.70 -0.67
CA ARG A 244 20.23 -3.47 -1.62
C ARG A 244 20.56 -4.84 -1.06
N LEU A 245 20.97 -5.75 -1.93
CA LEU A 245 21.55 -7.00 -1.48
C LEU A 245 22.74 -6.71 -0.56
N PRO A 246 22.87 -7.41 0.58
CA PRO A 246 24.04 -7.25 1.43
C PRO A 246 25.30 -7.62 0.64
N VAL A 247 26.33 -6.77 0.74
CA VAL A 247 27.63 -7.08 0.16
C VAL A 247 28.13 -8.37 0.81
N SER A 248 28.25 -9.44 0.04
CA SER A 248 28.81 -10.69 0.53
C SER A 248 30.22 -10.39 1.07
N ALA A 249 30.42 -10.58 2.37
CA ALA A 249 31.75 -10.54 2.94
C ALA A 249 32.55 -11.68 2.27
N HIS A 250 33.45 -11.34 1.37
CA HIS A 250 34.41 -12.26 0.76
C HIS A 250 35.47 -12.68 1.78
#